data_99c7bf4c54418f0abbc403b5ef99f4d0
#
_entry.id   99c7bf4c54418f0abbc403b5ef99f4d0
#
_cell.length_a   1.000
_cell.length_b   1.000
_cell.length_c   1.000
_cell.angle_alpha   90.00
_cell.angle_beta   90.00
_cell.angle_gamma   90.00
#
_symmetry.space_group_name_H-M   'P 1'
#
loop_
_entity.id
_entity.type
_entity.pdbx_description
1 polymer ?
#
loop_
_entity_poly.entity_id
_entity_poly.type
_entity_poly.pdbx_seq_one_letter_code
_entity_poly.pdbx_strand_id
1 'polypeptide(L)'
;MKQFIYFFSGLLLLFVSTTHVVAQEVSDYSQLSEEDYSRIVLPPLSVLFENAKNSPVYEMADVKATIERKLLRKEKWSFLGFFSLRGSYQYGMFGNESTYTDVAVAPYLTYSTQAQNGYTVGAGLSIPLDDLFDLKGRVSRQRLTLRSAELEREVKYDEIKKNI
;
A
#
# COMPACT_ATOMS: atom_id res chain seq x y z
N MET A 1 3.83 39.69 7.08
CA MET A 1 4.73 38.89 6.23
C MET A 1 6.10 38.60 6.84
N LYS A 2 6.76 39.55 7.51
CA LYS A 2 8.11 39.29 8.10
C LYS A 2 8.13 38.24 9.23
N GLN A 3 7.09 38.12 10.04
CA GLN A 3 7.04 37.11 11.12
C GLN A 3 6.89 35.67 10.64
N PHE A 4 6.30 35.44 9.46
CA PHE A 4 6.13 34.11 8.85
C PHE A 4 7.47 33.55 8.35
N ILE A 5 8.37 34.44 7.89
CA ILE A 5 9.70 34.04 7.39
C ILE A 5 10.60 33.55 8.51
N TYR A 6 10.50 34.15 9.70
CA TYR A 6 11.29 33.72 10.88
C TYR A 6 10.79 32.38 11.45
N PHE A 7 9.49 32.10 11.35
CA PHE A 7 8.93 30.84 11.80
C PHE A 7 9.36 29.68 10.88
N PHE A 8 9.42 29.92 9.57
CA PHE A 8 9.86 28.93 8.60
C PHE A 8 11.37 28.69 8.64
N SER A 9 12.17 29.73 8.92
CA SER A 9 13.62 29.64 9.12
C SER A 9 13.97 28.88 10.39
N GLY A 10 13.22 29.04 11.48
CA GLY A 10 13.39 28.30 12.73
C GLY A 10 13.04 26.81 12.60
N LEU A 11 12.01 26.49 11.82
CA LEU A 11 11.60 25.11 11.54
C LEU A 11 12.61 24.36 10.66
N LEU A 12 13.26 25.05 9.72
CA LEU A 12 14.29 24.46 8.87
C LEU A 12 15.58 24.12 9.63
N LEU A 13 15.91 24.89 10.65
CA LEU A 13 17.10 24.65 11.50
C LEU A 13 16.91 23.46 12.45
N LEU A 14 15.67 23.09 12.81
CA LEU A 14 15.39 21.92 13.63
C LEU A 14 15.54 20.58 12.88
N PHE A 15 15.52 20.60 11.57
CA PHE A 15 15.72 19.39 10.75
C PHE A 15 17.18 19.06 10.44
N VAL A 16 18.14 19.92 10.81
CA VAL A 16 19.59 19.68 10.61
C VAL A 16 20.23 18.99 11.82
N SER A 17 19.47 18.67 12.87
CA SER A 17 20.00 17.99 14.03
C SER A 17 20.12 16.48 13.80
N THR A 18 21.37 16.11 13.53
CA THR A 18 22.02 14.87 13.92
C THR A 18 21.50 13.57 13.31
N THR A 19 21.87 13.31 12.07
CA THR A 19 22.29 11.96 11.73
C THR A 19 23.66 11.73 12.35
N HIS A 20 23.71 11.29 13.60
CA HIS A 20 24.88 10.57 14.09
C HIS A 20 24.88 9.25 13.31
N VAL A 21 25.59 9.24 12.21
CA VAL A 21 26.09 7.99 11.64
C VAL A 21 27.03 7.45 12.69
N VAL A 22 26.56 6.52 13.50
CA VAL A 22 27.43 5.63 14.25
C VAL A 22 28.13 4.83 13.18
N ALA A 23 29.33 5.30 12.81
CA ALA A 23 30.25 4.48 12.04
C ALA A 23 30.46 3.23 12.92
N GLN A 24 29.94 2.08 12.49
CA GLN A 24 30.35 0.81 13.04
C GLN A 24 31.87 0.79 12.89
N GLU A 25 32.58 0.80 14.02
CA GLU A 25 33.99 0.45 14.03
C GLU A 25 34.09 -0.90 13.33
N VAL A 26 34.60 -0.87 12.11
CA VAL A 26 35.03 -2.09 11.42
C VAL A 26 36.18 -2.61 12.29
N SER A 27 35.89 -3.57 13.14
CA SER A 27 36.89 -4.25 13.95
C SER A 27 37.92 -4.80 12.97
N ASP A 28 39.09 -4.23 12.99
CA ASP A 28 40.19 -4.64 12.13
C ASP A 28 40.73 -5.98 12.67
N TYR A 29 40.15 -7.06 12.15
CA TYR A 29 40.53 -8.42 12.51
C TYR A 29 41.98 -8.76 12.13
N SER A 30 42.66 -7.87 11.36
CA SER A 30 44.08 -8.07 11.00
C SER A 30 45.02 -7.82 12.17
N GLN A 31 44.55 -7.23 13.28
CA GLN A 31 45.37 -6.98 14.48
C GLN A 31 45.20 -7.99 15.60
N LEU A 32 44.43 -9.09 15.36
CA LEU A 32 44.28 -10.15 16.35
C LEU A 32 45.57 -10.91 16.53
N SER A 33 46.06 -11.00 17.77
CA SER A 33 47.21 -11.82 18.17
C SER A 33 46.80 -13.31 18.25
N GLU A 34 47.74 -14.21 18.09
CA GLU A 34 47.50 -15.66 18.29
C GLU A 34 46.85 -15.99 19.62
N GLU A 35 47.15 -15.21 20.68
CA GLU A 35 46.55 -15.37 22.01
C GLU A 35 45.06 -14.99 22.02
N ASP A 36 44.63 -14.06 21.17
CA ASP A 36 43.24 -13.65 21.09
C ASP A 36 42.35 -14.70 20.49
N TYR A 37 42.87 -15.52 19.54
CA TYR A 37 42.12 -16.63 18.96
C TYR A 37 41.72 -17.67 20.00
N SER A 38 42.53 -17.87 21.05
CA SER A 38 42.19 -18.81 22.11
C SER A 38 41.08 -18.36 23.03
N ARG A 39 40.74 -17.04 23.00
CA ARG A 39 39.69 -16.38 23.80
C ARG A 39 38.38 -16.23 23.04
N ILE A 40 38.37 -16.49 21.73
CA ILE A 40 37.17 -16.39 20.93
C ILE A 40 36.24 -17.55 21.28
N VAL A 41 35.19 -17.27 22.04
CA VAL A 41 34.10 -18.21 22.31
C VAL A 41 33.04 -18.02 21.23
N LEU A 42 32.98 -19.01 20.32
CA LEU A 42 31.91 -19.00 19.31
C LEU A 42 30.55 -19.18 19.98
N PRO A 43 29.55 -18.36 19.60
CA PRO A 43 28.22 -18.55 20.12
C PRO A 43 27.65 -19.91 19.68
N PRO A 44 26.73 -20.51 20.44
CA PRO A 44 26.12 -21.77 20.07
C PRO A 44 25.38 -21.65 18.71
N LEU A 45 25.40 -22.71 17.93
CA LEU A 45 24.79 -22.75 16.59
C LEU A 45 23.34 -22.31 16.55
N SER A 46 22.61 -22.54 17.63
CA SER A 46 21.21 -22.07 17.74
C SER A 46 21.09 -20.56 17.64
N VAL A 47 22.00 -19.80 18.26
CA VAL A 47 22.05 -18.35 18.20
C VAL A 47 22.45 -17.86 16.80
N LEU A 48 23.40 -18.55 16.17
CA LEU A 48 23.81 -18.23 14.80
C LEU A 48 22.65 -18.45 13.80
N PHE A 49 21.90 -19.54 13.94
CA PHE A 49 20.73 -19.81 13.10
C PHE A 49 19.59 -18.82 13.34
N GLU A 50 19.42 -18.34 14.55
CA GLU A 50 18.45 -17.29 14.84
C GLU A 50 18.85 -15.96 14.19
N ASN A 51 20.13 -15.60 14.30
CA ASN A 51 20.68 -14.42 13.63
C ASN A 51 20.68 -14.52 12.10
N ALA A 52 20.66 -15.72 11.53
CA ALA A 52 20.53 -15.92 10.07
C ALA A 52 19.24 -15.29 9.51
N LYS A 53 18.18 -15.17 10.33
CA LYS A 53 16.93 -14.49 9.95
C LYS A 53 17.09 -12.97 9.81
N ASN A 54 18.12 -12.39 10.43
CA ASN A 54 18.44 -10.97 10.31
C ASN A 54 19.31 -10.67 9.07
N SER A 55 19.65 -11.71 8.29
CA SER A 55 20.38 -11.52 7.05
C SER A 55 19.55 -10.78 6.02
N PRO A 56 20.12 -9.77 5.31
CA PRO A 56 19.43 -9.05 4.24
C PRO A 56 18.84 -9.96 3.15
N VAL A 57 19.48 -11.08 2.88
CA VAL A 57 19.02 -12.08 1.90
C VAL A 57 17.74 -12.75 2.35
N TYR A 58 17.65 -13.12 3.63
CA TYR A 58 16.43 -13.67 4.21
C TYR A 58 15.32 -12.63 4.27
N GLU A 59 15.65 -11.42 4.71
CA GLU A 59 14.68 -10.31 4.79
C GLU A 59 14.08 -10.00 3.42
N MET A 60 14.89 -9.97 2.36
CA MET A 60 14.40 -9.79 0.99
C MET A 60 13.39 -10.86 0.59
N ALA A 61 13.66 -12.12 0.90
CA ALA A 61 12.75 -13.23 0.60
C ALA A 61 11.47 -13.17 1.43
N ASP A 62 11.54 -12.74 2.71
CA ASP A 62 10.37 -12.55 3.56
C ASP A 62 9.49 -11.38 3.11
N VAL A 63 10.10 -10.27 2.70
CA VAL A 63 9.40 -9.14 2.08
C VAL A 63 8.67 -9.58 0.81
N LYS A 64 9.31 -10.38 -0.06
CA LYS A 64 8.70 -10.94 -1.27
C LYS A 64 7.46 -11.78 -0.93
N ALA A 65 7.58 -12.72 0.01
CA ALA A 65 6.45 -13.53 0.47
C ALA A 65 5.32 -12.68 1.06
N THR A 66 5.67 -11.60 1.76
CA THR A 66 4.69 -10.65 2.32
C THR A 66 3.97 -9.87 1.24
N ILE A 67 4.65 -9.45 0.18
CA ILE A 67 4.05 -8.79 -1.00
C ILE A 67 3.03 -9.73 -1.64
N GLU A 68 3.42 -10.99 -1.92
CA GLU A 68 2.53 -11.97 -2.55
C GLU A 68 1.29 -12.27 -1.67
N ARG A 69 1.44 -12.27 -0.35
CA ARG A 69 0.33 -12.40 0.60
C ARG A 69 -0.66 -11.23 0.52
N LYS A 70 -0.13 -10.00 0.37
CA LYS A 70 -0.96 -8.80 0.17
C LYS A 70 -1.67 -8.83 -1.18
N LEU A 71 -1.00 -9.29 -2.24
CA LEU A 71 -1.59 -9.47 -3.57
C LEU A 71 -2.70 -10.51 -3.55
N LEU A 72 -2.50 -11.65 -2.88
CA LEU A 72 -3.56 -12.65 -2.71
C LEU A 72 -4.78 -12.07 -1.99
N ARG A 73 -4.57 -11.22 -0.99
CA ARG A 73 -5.68 -10.52 -0.32
C ARG A 73 -6.39 -9.57 -1.29
N LYS A 74 -5.64 -8.80 -2.08
CA LYS A 74 -6.20 -7.92 -3.11
C LYS A 74 -7.05 -8.69 -4.11
N GLU A 75 -6.56 -9.83 -4.63
CA GLU A 75 -7.31 -10.67 -5.56
C GLU A 75 -8.60 -11.21 -4.95
N LYS A 76 -8.57 -11.65 -3.70
CA LYS A 76 -9.79 -12.09 -2.99
C LYS A 76 -10.85 -11.00 -2.84
N TRP A 77 -10.43 -9.73 -2.75
CA TRP A 77 -11.33 -8.59 -2.59
C TRP A 77 -11.63 -7.88 -3.92
N SER A 78 -11.10 -8.37 -5.04
CA SER A 78 -11.26 -7.74 -6.35
C SER A 78 -12.73 -7.67 -6.81
N PHE A 79 -13.59 -8.55 -6.30
CA PHE A 79 -15.03 -8.52 -6.59
C PHE A 79 -15.71 -7.22 -6.12
N LEU A 80 -15.14 -6.52 -5.13
CA LEU A 80 -15.67 -5.23 -4.70
C LEU A 80 -15.57 -4.17 -5.78
N GLY A 81 -14.65 -4.33 -6.76
CA GLY A 81 -14.57 -3.46 -7.91
C GLY A 81 -15.79 -3.49 -8.83
N PHE A 82 -16.67 -4.50 -8.68
CA PHE A 82 -17.93 -4.58 -9.42
C PHE A 82 -18.99 -3.61 -8.88
N PHE A 83 -18.80 -3.11 -7.66
CA PHE A 83 -19.68 -2.12 -7.06
C PHE A 83 -19.15 -0.73 -7.30
N SER A 84 -20.00 0.15 -7.80
CA SER A 84 -19.69 1.57 -7.97
C SER A 84 -20.64 2.43 -7.15
N LEU A 85 -20.09 3.38 -6.42
CA LEU A 85 -20.86 4.40 -5.73
C LEU A 85 -20.58 5.74 -6.40
N ARG A 86 -21.64 6.46 -6.79
CA ARG A 86 -21.55 7.77 -7.42
C ARG A 86 -22.34 8.78 -6.60
N GLY A 87 -21.72 9.91 -6.34
CA GLY A 87 -22.39 11.05 -5.73
C GLY A 87 -22.11 12.29 -6.57
N SER A 88 -23.12 13.08 -6.88
CA SER A 88 -22.96 14.39 -7.48
C SER A 88 -23.73 15.44 -6.72
N TYR A 89 -23.16 16.61 -6.63
CA TYR A 89 -23.78 17.81 -6.11
C TYR A 89 -23.77 18.87 -7.21
N GLN A 90 -24.92 19.47 -7.45
CA GLN A 90 -25.07 20.52 -8.43
C GLN A 90 -25.78 21.69 -7.77
N TYR A 91 -25.25 22.89 -7.97
CA TYR A 91 -25.85 24.14 -7.56
C TYR A 91 -26.02 25.04 -8.77
N GLY A 92 -27.24 25.50 -9.02
CA GLY A 92 -27.49 26.35 -10.16
C GLY A 92 -28.98 26.52 -10.46
N MET A 93 -29.25 27.23 -11.54
CA MET A 93 -30.59 27.36 -12.08
C MET A 93 -30.86 26.16 -12.98
N PHE A 94 -31.64 25.20 -12.48
CA PHE A 94 -32.08 24.08 -13.29
C PHE A 94 -33.47 24.48 -13.84
N GLY A 95 -33.54 24.66 -15.15
CA GLY A 95 -34.80 24.94 -15.82
C GLY A 95 -35.74 23.74 -15.74
N ASN A 96 -36.72 23.77 -14.88
CA ASN A 96 -37.87 22.90 -14.99
C ASN A 96 -38.83 23.51 -16.02
N GLU A 97 -38.83 22.94 -17.21
CA GLU A 97 -39.80 23.24 -18.24
C GLU A 97 -41.10 22.50 -17.89
N SER A 98 -42.06 23.25 -17.33
CA SER A 98 -43.40 22.72 -17.07
C SER A 98 -44.34 23.22 -18.16
N THR A 99 -44.77 22.32 -19.02
CA THR A 99 -45.78 22.63 -20.01
C THR A 99 -47.15 22.35 -19.40
N TYR A 100 -47.87 23.43 -19.04
CA TYR A 100 -49.26 23.32 -18.64
C TYR A 100 -50.12 23.42 -19.86
N THR A 101 -50.83 22.32 -20.20
CA THR A 101 -51.83 22.30 -21.28
C THR A 101 -53.19 22.40 -20.62
N ASP A 102 -53.73 23.59 -20.50
CA ASP A 102 -55.14 23.80 -20.18
C ASP A 102 -55.91 23.93 -21.47
N VAL A 103 -57.04 23.27 -21.58
CA VAL A 103 -57.86 23.18 -22.80
C VAL A 103 -58.42 24.56 -23.17
N ALA A 104 -58.39 25.51 -22.29
CA ALA A 104 -58.98 26.88 -22.45
C ALA A 104 -57.95 27.98 -22.73
N VAL A 105 -56.65 27.74 -22.57
CA VAL A 105 -55.60 28.76 -22.70
C VAL A 105 -54.43 28.21 -23.51
N ALA A 106 -53.84 29.07 -24.36
CA ALA A 106 -52.64 28.70 -25.11
C ALA A 106 -51.53 28.16 -24.19
N PRO A 107 -50.81 27.09 -24.56
CA PRO A 107 -49.72 26.53 -23.74
C PRO A 107 -48.67 27.59 -23.51
N TYR A 108 -48.32 27.82 -22.22
CA TYR A 108 -47.23 28.72 -21.85
C TYR A 108 -46.12 27.95 -21.12
N LEU A 109 -44.91 28.34 -21.42
CA LEU A 109 -43.71 27.80 -20.78
C LEU A 109 -43.36 28.65 -19.57
N THR A 110 -43.31 28.03 -18.42
CA THR A 110 -42.88 28.70 -17.19
C THR A 110 -41.46 28.24 -16.85
N TYR A 111 -40.54 29.16 -16.82
CA TYR A 111 -39.16 28.90 -16.39
C TYR A 111 -39.00 29.27 -14.93
N SER A 112 -38.47 28.34 -14.14
CA SER A 112 -38.06 28.64 -12.79
C SER A 112 -36.66 29.28 -12.83
N THR A 113 -36.57 30.51 -12.33
CA THR A 113 -35.30 31.27 -12.24
C THR A 113 -34.64 31.19 -10.86
N GLN A 114 -35.15 30.32 -9.98
CA GLN A 114 -34.57 30.18 -8.66
C GLN A 114 -33.41 29.19 -8.67
N ALA A 115 -32.29 29.55 -8.02
CA ALA A 115 -31.19 28.65 -7.82
C ALA A 115 -31.60 27.49 -6.90
N GLN A 116 -31.34 26.29 -7.33
CA GLN A 116 -31.69 25.06 -6.61
C GLN A 116 -30.43 24.24 -6.32
N ASN A 117 -30.47 23.48 -5.23
CA ASN A 117 -29.47 22.49 -4.88
C ASN A 117 -29.94 21.12 -5.35
N GLY A 118 -29.15 20.49 -6.20
CA GLY A 118 -29.39 19.10 -6.64
C GLY A 118 -28.37 18.15 -6.02
N TYR A 119 -28.88 17.11 -5.37
CA TYR A 119 -28.06 16.01 -4.85
C TYR A 119 -28.47 14.73 -5.57
N THR A 120 -27.47 14.02 -6.11
CA THR A 120 -27.71 12.71 -6.71
C THR A 120 -26.76 11.71 -6.08
N VAL A 121 -27.32 10.66 -5.50
CA VAL A 121 -26.55 9.52 -4.98
C VAL A 121 -27.03 8.29 -5.71
N GLY A 122 -26.10 7.58 -6.33
CA GLY A 122 -26.38 6.35 -7.07
C GLY A 122 -25.39 5.26 -6.72
N ALA A 123 -25.90 4.05 -6.57
CA ALA A 123 -25.10 2.84 -6.50
C ALA A 123 -25.31 2.02 -7.77
N GLY A 124 -24.22 1.51 -8.34
CA GLY A 124 -24.24 0.67 -9.53
C GLY A 124 -23.52 -0.64 -9.29
N LEU A 125 -24.02 -1.71 -9.90
CA LEU A 125 -23.37 -3.00 -9.98
C LEU A 125 -23.09 -3.30 -11.44
N SER A 126 -21.80 -3.48 -11.78
CA SER A 126 -21.35 -3.83 -13.12
C SER A 126 -20.45 -5.05 -13.00
N ILE A 127 -20.95 -6.19 -13.44
CA ILE A 127 -20.23 -7.47 -13.35
C ILE A 127 -19.82 -7.87 -14.77
N PRO A 128 -18.53 -7.72 -15.16
CA PRO A 128 -18.00 -8.31 -16.37
C PRO A 128 -18.00 -9.83 -16.19
N LEU A 129 -18.64 -10.55 -17.10
CA LEU A 129 -18.75 -12.02 -17.01
C LEU A 129 -17.39 -12.70 -17.06
N ASP A 130 -16.47 -12.19 -17.85
CA ASP A 130 -15.10 -12.69 -17.96
C ASP A 130 -14.38 -12.63 -16.62
N ASP A 131 -14.48 -11.50 -15.92
CA ASP A 131 -13.87 -11.31 -14.59
C ASP A 131 -14.49 -12.22 -13.54
N LEU A 132 -15.79 -12.47 -13.61
CA LEU A 132 -16.49 -13.35 -12.68
C LEU A 132 -15.98 -14.79 -12.80
N PHE A 133 -15.86 -15.30 -14.02
CA PHE A 133 -15.39 -16.68 -14.27
C PHE A 133 -13.89 -16.82 -13.99
N ASP A 134 -13.07 -15.82 -14.30
CA ASP A 134 -11.62 -15.87 -14.09
C ASP A 134 -11.22 -15.57 -12.63
N LEU A 135 -12.08 -14.98 -11.81
CA LEU A 135 -11.78 -14.63 -10.42
C LEU A 135 -11.22 -15.82 -9.62
N LYS A 136 -11.87 -16.99 -9.74
CA LYS A 136 -11.42 -18.21 -9.06
C LYS A 136 -10.04 -18.64 -9.58
N GLY A 137 -9.80 -18.51 -10.87
CA GLY A 137 -8.52 -18.81 -11.51
C GLY A 137 -7.41 -17.89 -11.01
N ARG A 138 -7.66 -16.58 -10.98
CA ARG A 138 -6.72 -15.55 -10.47
C ARG A 138 -6.34 -15.80 -9.02
N VAL A 139 -7.32 -16.01 -8.16
CA VAL A 139 -7.06 -16.32 -6.73
C VAL A 139 -6.26 -17.61 -6.58
N SER A 140 -6.54 -18.64 -7.39
CA SER A 140 -5.80 -19.90 -7.35
C SER A 140 -4.34 -19.71 -7.80
N ARG A 141 -4.11 -19.02 -8.92
CA ARG A 141 -2.76 -18.69 -9.39
C ARG A 141 -1.98 -17.89 -8.34
N GLN A 142 -2.58 -16.85 -7.78
CA GLN A 142 -1.94 -16.02 -6.78
C GLN A 142 -1.61 -16.78 -5.48
N ARG A 143 -2.42 -17.77 -5.12
CA ARG A 143 -2.12 -18.67 -3.98
C ARG A 143 -0.88 -19.52 -4.25
N LEU A 144 -0.72 -20.03 -5.47
CA LEU A 144 0.45 -20.80 -5.87
C LEU A 144 1.71 -19.93 -5.91
N THR A 145 1.59 -18.69 -6.41
CA THR A 145 2.69 -17.72 -6.40
C THR A 145 3.14 -17.39 -4.97
N LEU A 146 2.20 -17.17 -4.05
CA LEU A 146 2.53 -17.00 -2.63
C LEU A 146 3.27 -18.23 -2.08
N ARG A 147 2.77 -19.44 -2.37
CA ARG A 147 3.43 -20.66 -1.90
C ARG A 147 4.84 -20.80 -2.43
N SER A 148 5.06 -20.46 -3.70
CA SER A 148 6.40 -20.42 -4.30
C SER A 148 7.33 -19.43 -3.58
N ALA A 149 6.86 -18.24 -3.26
CA ALA A 149 7.64 -17.23 -2.53
C ALA A 149 7.96 -17.67 -1.09
N GLU A 150 7.03 -18.36 -0.42
CA GLU A 150 7.27 -18.93 0.91
C GLU A 150 8.33 -20.03 0.88
N LEU A 151 8.30 -20.92 -0.12
CA LEU A 151 9.32 -21.94 -0.31
C LEU A 151 10.69 -21.34 -0.65
N GLU A 152 10.72 -20.30 -1.50
CA GLU A 152 11.95 -19.58 -1.81
C GLU A 152 12.60 -18.99 -0.54
N ARG A 153 11.79 -18.43 0.36
CA ARG A 153 12.27 -17.94 1.66
C ARG A 153 12.88 -19.06 2.51
N GLU A 154 12.25 -20.24 2.55
CA GLU A 154 12.77 -21.40 3.28
C GLU A 154 14.10 -21.88 2.68
N VAL A 155 14.21 -21.94 1.35
CA VAL A 155 15.45 -22.30 0.66
C VAL A 155 16.57 -21.31 0.99
N LYS A 156 16.28 -20.00 0.98
CA LYS A 156 17.26 -18.97 1.35
C LYS A 156 17.73 -19.09 2.79
N TYR A 157 16.83 -19.43 3.70
CA TYR A 157 17.20 -19.70 5.09
C TYR A 157 18.12 -20.90 5.23
N ASP A 158 17.85 -21.98 4.51
CA ASP A 158 18.68 -23.19 4.52
C ASP A 158 20.04 -22.97 3.83
N GLU A 159 20.09 -22.14 2.78
CA GLU A 159 21.36 -21.71 2.16
C GLU A 159 22.25 -20.96 3.17
N ILE A 160 21.67 -20.02 3.94
CA ILE A 160 22.41 -19.28 4.95
C ILE A 160 22.92 -20.23 6.04
N LYS A 161 22.09 -21.16 6.52
CA LYS A 161 22.51 -22.14 7.53
C LYS A 161 23.66 -23.04 7.08
N LYS A 162 23.73 -23.40 5.79
CA LYS A 162 24.81 -24.19 5.25
C LYS A 162 26.14 -23.45 5.18
N ASN A 163 26.09 -22.12 5.15
CA ASN A 163 27.25 -21.25 5.07
C ASN A 163 27.78 -20.83 6.46
N ILE A 164 27.07 -21.17 7.54
CA ILE A 164 27.47 -20.96 8.93
C ILE A 164 28.26 -22.20 9.43
#